data_4a0f751919e74c9d0f720b32cb231fd2
#
_entry.id   4a0f751919e74c9d0f720b32cb231fd2
#
_cell.length_a   1.000
_cell.length_b   1.000
_cell.length_c   1.000
_cell.angle_alpha   90.00
_cell.angle_beta   90.00
_cell.angle_gamma   90.00
#
_symmetry.space_group_name_H-M   'P 1'
#
loop_
_entity.id
_entity.type
_entity.pdbx_description
1 polymer ?
#
loop_
_entity_poly.entity_id
_entity_poly.type
_entity_poly.pdbx_seq_one_letter_code
_entity_poly.pdbx_strand_id
1 'polypeptide(L)'
;MHVNAQGLRYLNFLTDHTMWVRYEGLGVRVPIPAVFALHKLIVSTKRTQKEKKEKDLAAAVGILEVLFKDSAEAERIRTILAKIPPKWRKIILTVSEKHLPALNKLYEPG
;
A
#
# COMPACT_ATOMS: atom_id res chain seq x y z
N MET A 1 -3.20 8.26 26.99
CA MET A 1 -2.56 7.84 25.74
C MET A 1 -3.20 8.57 24.57
N HIS A 2 -2.39 9.26 23.83
CA HIS A 2 -2.88 9.94 22.64
C HIS A 2 -2.89 9.00 21.47
N VAL A 3 -4.07 8.70 20.96
CA VAL A 3 -4.18 8.00 19.70
C VAL A 3 -4.24 9.06 18.62
N ASN A 4 -3.21 9.09 17.83
CA ASN A 4 -3.12 9.99 16.70
C ASN A 4 -4.21 9.62 15.68
N ALA A 5 -5.03 10.61 15.29
CA ALA A 5 -6.09 10.38 14.30
C ALA A 5 -5.54 9.81 13.00
N GLN A 6 -4.32 10.17 12.64
CA GLN A 6 -3.65 9.65 11.46
C GLN A 6 -3.37 8.16 11.62
N GLY A 7 -2.98 7.71 12.80
CA GLY A 7 -2.78 6.29 13.07
C GLY A 7 -4.06 5.49 12.93
N LEU A 8 -5.19 6.03 13.40
CA LEU A 8 -6.48 5.40 13.24
C LEU A 8 -6.87 5.26 11.77
N ARG A 9 -6.60 6.29 10.97
CA ARG A 9 -6.88 6.24 9.54
C ARG A 9 -6.08 5.16 8.84
N TYR A 10 -4.81 4.98 9.21
CA TYR A 10 -3.98 3.91 8.64
C TYR A 10 -4.53 2.54 8.99
N LEU A 11 -4.98 2.37 10.23
CA LEU A 11 -5.59 1.11 10.66
C LEU A 11 -6.86 0.82 9.87
N ASN A 12 -7.72 1.83 9.69
CA ASN A 12 -8.95 1.67 8.92
C ASN A 12 -8.65 1.30 7.47
N PHE A 13 -7.62 1.93 6.89
CA PHE A 13 -7.21 1.62 5.53
C PHE A 13 -6.87 0.13 5.37
N LEU A 14 -6.16 -0.43 6.34
CA LEU A 14 -5.81 -1.85 6.33
C LEU A 14 -7.02 -2.75 6.56
N THR A 15 -7.90 -2.38 7.51
CA THR A 15 -9.03 -3.23 7.90
C THR A 15 -10.18 -3.18 6.89
N ASP A 16 -10.35 -2.06 6.18
CA ASP A 16 -11.41 -1.90 5.19
C ASP A 16 -11.19 -2.75 3.94
N HIS A 17 -9.94 -3.16 3.69
CA HIS A 17 -9.57 -3.89 2.49
C HIS A 17 -8.86 -5.18 2.89
N THR A 18 -9.64 -6.20 3.26
CA THR A 18 -9.10 -7.46 3.75
C THR A 18 -9.59 -8.62 2.90
N MET A 19 -8.89 -9.72 3.01
CA MET A 19 -9.26 -10.99 2.40
C MET A 19 -9.11 -12.11 3.42
N TRP A 20 -9.83 -13.21 3.22
CA TRP A 20 -9.67 -14.39 4.05
C TRP A 20 -8.56 -15.27 3.50
N VAL A 21 -7.68 -15.68 4.37
CA VAL A 21 -6.59 -16.61 4.04
C VAL A 21 -6.66 -17.78 5.02
N ARG A 22 -6.46 -18.98 4.52
CA ARG A 22 -6.40 -20.15 5.39
C ARG A 22 -4.97 -20.34 5.87
N TYR A 23 -4.78 -20.31 7.18
CA TYR A 23 -3.49 -20.51 7.82
C TYR A 23 -3.65 -21.58 8.89
N GLU A 24 -2.94 -22.70 8.73
CA GLU A 24 -3.00 -23.85 9.63
C GLU A 24 -4.46 -24.31 9.91
N GLY A 25 -5.28 -24.32 8.87
CA GLY A 25 -6.67 -24.76 8.97
C GLY A 25 -7.65 -23.73 9.49
N LEU A 26 -7.15 -22.55 9.90
CA LEU A 26 -7.99 -21.47 10.40
C LEU A 26 -8.17 -20.39 9.35
N GLY A 27 -9.38 -19.84 9.28
CA GLY A 27 -9.63 -18.67 8.44
C GLY A 27 -9.13 -17.42 9.14
N VAL A 28 -8.24 -16.67 8.49
CA VAL A 28 -7.67 -15.45 9.04
C VAL A 28 -7.90 -14.31 8.05
N ARG A 29 -8.32 -13.16 8.56
CA ARG A 29 -8.46 -11.96 7.73
C ARG A 29 -7.13 -11.22 7.69
N VAL A 30 -6.67 -10.94 6.47
CA VAL A 30 -5.42 -10.18 6.25
C VAL A 30 -5.70 -9.09 5.23
N PRO A 31 -4.92 -7.99 5.24
CA PRO A 31 -5.05 -6.97 4.21
C PRO A 31 -4.79 -7.58 2.83
N ILE A 32 -5.54 -7.14 1.82
CA ILE A 32 -5.24 -7.60 0.45
C ILE A 32 -3.84 -7.08 0.06
N PRO A 33 -3.12 -7.84 -0.79
CA PRO A 33 -1.72 -7.47 -1.12
C PRO A 33 -1.55 -6.05 -1.62
N ALA A 34 -2.47 -5.55 -2.45
CA ALA A 34 -2.40 -4.20 -2.97
C ALA A 34 -2.41 -3.16 -1.84
N VAL A 35 -3.32 -3.31 -0.88
CA VAL A 35 -3.45 -2.39 0.25
C VAL A 35 -2.23 -2.48 1.16
N PHE A 36 -1.78 -3.70 1.42
CA PHE A 36 -0.59 -3.92 2.24
C PHE A 36 0.63 -3.21 1.65
N ALA A 37 0.84 -3.37 0.34
CA ALA A 37 1.98 -2.76 -0.34
C ALA A 37 1.90 -1.22 -0.33
N LEU A 38 0.73 -0.67 -0.62
CA LEU A 38 0.54 0.78 -0.61
C LEU A 38 0.76 1.35 0.80
N HIS A 39 0.27 0.64 1.82
CA HIS A 39 0.49 1.03 3.21
C HIS A 39 1.99 1.01 3.57
N LYS A 40 2.73 0.02 3.09
CA LYS A 40 4.17 -0.06 3.29
C LYS A 40 4.90 1.14 2.70
N LEU A 41 4.45 1.63 1.54
CA LEU A 41 5.05 2.84 0.96
C LEU A 41 4.85 4.05 1.89
N ILE A 42 3.66 4.17 2.48
CA ILE A 42 3.39 5.27 3.42
C ILE A 42 4.26 5.13 4.67
N VAL A 43 4.30 3.93 5.24
CA VAL A 43 5.06 3.65 6.47
C VAL A 43 6.54 3.91 6.25
N SER A 44 7.08 3.59 5.07
CA SER A 44 8.50 3.80 4.79
C SER A 44 8.92 5.25 4.98
N THR A 45 8.02 6.20 4.69
CA THR A 45 8.34 7.62 4.86
C THR A 45 8.42 8.04 6.33
N LYS A 46 7.85 7.22 7.21
CA LYS A 46 7.83 7.49 8.66
C LYS A 46 8.94 6.77 9.41
N ARG A 47 9.65 5.86 8.75
CA ARG A 47 10.74 5.12 9.39
C ARG A 47 11.96 6.01 9.55
N THR A 48 12.53 6.01 10.75
CA THR A 48 13.78 6.73 11.03
C THR A 48 15.01 5.89 10.75
N GLN A 49 14.88 4.56 10.87
CA GLN A 49 15.98 3.64 10.60
C GLN A 49 16.03 3.29 9.13
N LYS A 50 17.17 3.56 8.52
CA LYS A 50 17.38 3.35 7.10
C LYS A 50 17.13 1.91 6.65
N GLU A 51 17.62 0.94 7.42
CA GLU A 51 17.45 -0.48 7.09
C GLU A 51 15.98 -0.89 7.02
N LYS A 52 15.18 -0.45 7.99
CA LYS A 52 13.74 -0.76 8.03
C LYS A 52 13.02 -0.08 6.88
N LYS A 53 13.41 1.15 6.58
CA LYS A 53 12.84 1.90 5.47
C LYS A 53 13.10 1.17 4.14
N GLU A 54 14.33 0.73 3.93
CA GLU A 54 14.70 0.02 2.71
C GLU A 54 13.98 -1.31 2.57
N LYS A 55 13.80 -2.04 3.67
CA LYS A 55 13.04 -3.29 3.68
C LYS A 55 11.57 -3.05 3.32
N ASP A 56 10.95 -2.03 3.92
CA ASP A 56 9.56 -1.70 3.63
C ASP A 56 9.39 -1.33 2.15
N LEU A 57 10.31 -0.52 1.63
CA LEU A 57 10.27 -0.13 0.22
C LEU A 57 10.45 -1.32 -0.70
N ALA A 58 11.44 -2.18 -0.42
CA ALA A 58 11.71 -3.35 -1.25
C ALA A 58 10.52 -4.30 -1.26
N ALA A 59 9.91 -4.53 -0.09
CA ALA A 59 8.74 -5.40 0.00
C ALA A 59 7.57 -4.83 -0.78
N ALA A 60 7.30 -3.54 -0.62
CA ALA A 60 6.20 -2.89 -1.33
C ALA A 60 6.39 -2.92 -2.84
N VAL A 61 7.58 -2.56 -3.31
CA VAL A 61 7.89 -2.56 -4.74
C VAL A 61 7.78 -3.96 -5.32
N GLY A 62 8.31 -4.96 -4.62
CA GLY A 62 8.25 -6.35 -5.08
C GLY A 62 6.81 -6.83 -5.24
N ILE A 63 5.96 -6.56 -4.24
CA ILE A 63 4.55 -6.96 -4.30
C ILE A 63 3.84 -6.25 -5.46
N LEU A 64 4.03 -4.93 -5.58
CA LEU A 64 3.35 -4.16 -6.61
C LEU A 64 3.79 -4.56 -8.02
N GLU A 65 5.07 -4.87 -8.21
CA GLU A 65 5.57 -5.32 -9.52
C GLU A 65 4.87 -6.61 -9.94
N VAL A 66 4.68 -7.54 -9.00
CA VAL A 66 3.97 -8.78 -9.29
C VAL A 66 2.51 -8.49 -9.64
N LEU A 67 1.86 -7.62 -8.85
CA LEU A 67 0.45 -7.28 -9.07
C LEU A 67 0.21 -6.57 -10.40
N PHE A 68 1.16 -5.76 -10.85
CA PHE A 68 1.02 -5.05 -12.12
C PHE A 68 0.97 -5.97 -13.33
N LYS A 69 1.41 -7.21 -13.18
CA LYS A 69 1.33 -8.19 -14.28
C LYS A 69 -0.10 -8.68 -14.51
N ASP A 70 -0.98 -8.45 -13.54
CA ASP A 70 -2.38 -8.83 -13.62
C ASP A 70 -3.21 -7.56 -13.80
N SER A 71 -3.94 -7.47 -14.92
CA SER A 71 -4.74 -6.28 -15.24
C SER A 71 -5.82 -6.01 -14.21
N ALA A 72 -6.42 -7.05 -13.63
CA ALA A 72 -7.44 -6.88 -12.59
C ALA A 72 -6.84 -6.28 -11.31
N GLU A 73 -5.64 -6.73 -10.94
CA GLU A 73 -4.96 -6.20 -9.76
C GLU A 73 -4.49 -4.77 -9.98
N ALA A 74 -4.00 -4.46 -11.19
CA ALA A 74 -3.60 -3.10 -11.54
C ALA A 74 -4.79 -2.14 -11.43
N GLU A 75 -5.95 -2.55 -11.94
CA GLU A 75 -7.16 -1.73 -11.84
C GLU A 75 -7.62 -1.56 -10.39
N ARG A 76 -7.46 -2.61 -9.57
CA ARG A 76 -7.77 -2.53 -8.14
C ARG A 76 -6.89 -1.49 -7.45
N ILE A 77 -5.60 -1.47 -7.75
CA ILE A 77 -4.67 -0.49 -7.20
C ILE A 77 -5.09 0.93 -7.60
N ARG A 78 -5.43 1.11 -8.86
CA ARG A 78 -5.89 2.41 -9.36
C ARG A 78 -7.13 2.89 -8.62
N THR A 79 -8.10 1.99 -8.41
CA THR A 79 -9.33 2.29 -7.69
C THR A 79 -9.05 2.68 -6.25
N ILE A 80 -8.15 1.95 -5.58
CA ILE A 80 -7.76 2.26 -4.21
C ILE A 80 -7.12 3.64 -4.12
N LEU A 81 -6.20 3.95 -5.03
CA LEU A 81 -5.54 5.25 -5.06
C LEU A 81 -6.52 6.39 -5.24
N ALA A 82 -7.58 6.16 -6.02
CA ALA A 82 -8.60 7.19 -6.24
C ALA A 82 -9.45 7.42 -4.99
N LYS A 83 -9.59 6.42 -4.12
CA LYS A 83 -10.46 6.49 -2.94
C LYS A 83 -9.77 6.94 -1.67
N ILE A 84 -8.45 6.80 -1.57
CA ILE A 84 -7.74 7.18 -0.35
C ILE A 84 -7.63 8.72 -0.26
N PRO A 85 -7.39 9.25 0.96
CA PRO A 85 -7.22 10.70 1.13
C PRO A 85 -6.12 11.25 0.23
N PRO A 86 -6.31 12.45 -0.33
CA PRO A 86 -5.31 13.05 -1.22
C PRO A 86 -3.92 13.16 -0.61
N LYS A 87 -3.84 13.37 0.70
CA LYS A 87 -2.56 13.44 1.39
C LYS A 87 -1.79 12.14 1.31
N TRP A 88 -2.47 11.02 1.48
CA TRP A 88 -1.85 9.70 1.39
C TRP A 88 -1.45 9.38 -0.05
N ARG A 89 -2.33 9.74 -0.99
CA ARG A 89 -2.04 9.55 -2.41
C ARG A 89 -0.77 10.29 -2.80
N LYS A 90 -0.64 11.51 -2.35
CA LYS A 90 0.55 12.32 -2.64
C LYS A 90 1.82 11.66 -2.09
N ILE A 91 1.76 11.13 -0.87
CA ILE A 91 2.89 10.43 -0.27
C ILE A 91 3.28 9.22 -1.12
N ILE A 92 2.30 8.40 -1.46
CA ILE A 92 2.51 7.19 -2.25
C ILE A 92 3.13 7.52 -3.61
N LEU A 93 2.55 8.49 -4.33
CA LEU A 93 3.03 8.85 -5.65
C LEU A 93 4.41 9.50 -5.62
N THR A 94 4.71 10.24 -4.57
CA THR A 94 6.04 10.85 -4.40
C THR A 94 7.11 9.77 -4.20
N VAL A 95 6.81 8.78 -3.36
CA VAL A 95 7.74 7.67 -3.11
C VAL A 95 7.90 6.82 -4.37
N SER A 96 6.80 6.51 -5.04
CA SER A 96 6.81 5.65 -6.22
C SER A 96 7.51 6.28 -7.41
N GLU A 97 7.54 7.60 -7.48
CA GLU A 97 8.25 8.30 -8.55
C GLU A 97 9.73 7.89 -8.61
N LYS A 98 10.32 7.65 -7.45
CA LYS A 98 11.72 7.24 -7.37
C LYS A 98 11.92 5.73 -7.45
N HIS A 99 10.97 4.97 -6.90
CA HIS A 99 11.17 3.52 -6.69
C HIS A 99 10.32 2.65 -7.60
N LEU A 100 9.18 3.16 -8.08
CA LEU A 100 8.27 2.38 -8.92
C LEU A 100 7.48 3.31 -9.84
N PRO A 101 8.11 3.91 -10.86
CA PRO A 101 7.43 4.86 -11.76
C PRO A 101 6.18 4.29 -12.44
N ALA A 102 6.11 2.96 -12.58
CA ALA A 102 4.94 2.32 -13.18
C ALA A 102 3.65 2.65 -12.42
N LEU A 103 3.72 2.84 -11.11
CA LEU A 103 2.56 3.21 -10.30
C LEU A 103 2.04 4.60 -10.68
N ASN A 104 2.95 5.54 -10.90
CA ASN A 104 2.56 6.89 -11.31
C ASN A 104 1.87 6.87 -12.67
N LYS A 105 2.39 6.07 -13.61
CA LYS A 105 1.78 5.92 -14.93
C LYS A 105 0.40 5.28 -14.84
N LEU A 106 0.25 4.30 -13.97
CA LEU A 106 -1.03 3.63 -13.77
C LEU A 106 -2.11 4.61 -13.32
N TYR A 107 -1.75 5.54 -12.45
CA TYR A 107 -2.71 6.49 -11.89
C TYR A 107 -2.95 7.71 -12.78
N GLU A 108 -2.05 8.03 -13.69
CA GLU A 108 -2.21 9.20 -14.56
C GLU A 108 -3.54 9.14 -15.33
N PRO A 109 -4.32 10.22 -15.29
CA PRO A 109 -5.54 10.27 -16.09
C PRO A 109 -5.20 10.36 -17.58
N GLY A 110 -5.67 9.42 -18.27
CA GLY A 110 -5.61 9.44 -19.72
C GLY A 110 -4.63 9.30 -20.56
#